data_c6c221ded0db4e747fa50c7658f31dff
#
_entry.id   c6c221ded0db4e747fa50c7658f31dff
#
_cell.length_a   1.000
_cell.length_b   1.000
_cell.length_c   1.000
_cell.angle_alpha   90.00
_cell.angle_beta   90.00
_cell.angle_gamma   90.00
#
_symmetry.space_group_name_H-M   'P 1'
#
loop_
_entity.id
_entity.type
_entity.pdbx_description
1 polymer ?
#
loop_
_entity_poly.entity_id
_entity_poly.type
_entity_poly.pdbx_seq_one_letter_code
_entity_poly.pdbx_strand_id
1 'polypeptide(L)'
;MSAAHCADSSAAPVLLLSGYELGHQPLGIAAPLAWLAAAGIAAHAVDLAQESLAQHAQALRNARWVGISTPMHTALRVGVQAAREVRAINPAAHISFYGHYAALNAPQLLRADADSVLAGELQTALPQLAHAVLQGTWDAKAPPPGVRTALHPNAAVPMLRPAANLQPQRAGLQPLQHYAQLRNNGRLQLAGYTEATRGCKHMCAHCPIPPVYSGRFVVVPVAAVLADVHAQVAAGARHITFGDPDFLNGPAHALRIARALHQQLPHITFDFTAKVSHIAAQAGLFAEFAALGCLFVVAAVESLAPAVLQALHKGHTRTELELALRTLDAAGIALRISLVAFTPWTTLADYLEQLAWLRTNDLLEHIDAVQLGIRLLIPPGSLLLREFGNAAWLGALDAENYCHPWTHPDARMDALCAQVSACTAAAARAGEDARTTFAAVEQLAYGAAGRIAPAPGPRLRPPPPGLTESWFC
;
A
#
# COMPACT_ATOMS: atom_id res chain seq x y z
N MET A 1 5.35 -39.06 1.99
CA MET A 1 6.12 -38.77 0.76
C MET A 1 5.14 -38.86 -0.40
N SER A 2 4.63 -37.74 -0.84
CA SER A 2 3.89 -37.63 -2.12
C SER A 2 4.49 -36.39 -2.80
N ALA A 3 5.30 -36.65 -3.83
CA ALA A 3 5.77 -35.62 -4.75
C ALA A 3 4.53 -35.13 -5.52
N ALA A 4 3.95 -34.02 -5.05
CA ALA A 4 2.99 -33.29 -5.87
C ALA A 4 3.75 -32.85 -7.12
N HIS A 5 3.40 -33.43 -8.27
CA HIS A 5 3.80 -32.95 -9.59
C HIS A 5 3.46 -31.45 -9.63
N CYS A 6 4.49 -30.62 -9.74
CA CYS A 6 4.36 -29.26 -10.16
C CYS A 6 3.92 -29.34 -11.63
N ALA A 7 2.61 -29.38 -11.87
CA ALA A 7 2.07 -29.26 -13.22
C ALA A 7 2.60 -27.94 -13.79
N ASP A 8 3.09 -27.94 -15.02
CA ASP A 8 3.57 -26.74 -15.70
C ASP A 8 2.46 -25.70 -15.71
N SER A 9 2.56 -24.75 -14.78
CA SER A 9 1.54 -23.72 -14.58
C SER A 9 1.42 -22.76 -15.78
N SER A 10 2.38 -22.81 -16.74
CA SER A 10 2.35 -22.01 -17.97
C SER A 10 1.21 -22.41 -18.92
N ALA A 11 0.63 -23.60 -18.74
CA ALA A 11 -0.55 -24.06 -19.49
C ALA A 11 -1.89 -23.60 -18.87
N ALA A 12 -1.87 -22.94 -17.71
CA ALA A 12 -3.09 -22.49 -17.03
C ALA A 12 -3.87 -21.47 -17.87
N PRO A 13 -5.21 -21.55 -17.91
CA PRO A 13 -6.05 -20.64 -18.70
C PRO A 13 -6.23 -19.25 -18.02
N VAL A 14 -5.74 -19.09 -16.81
CA VAL A 14 -5.80 -17.87 -16.02
C VAL A 14 -4.38 -17.37 -15.73
N LEU A 15 -4.15 -16.08 -15.97
CA LEU A 15 -2.91 -15.39 -15.62
C LEU A 15 -3.22 -14.27 -14.61
N LEU A 16 -2.55 -14.27 -13.46
CA LEU A 16 -2.62 -13.21 -12.47
C LEU A 16 -1.33 -12.39 -12.49
N LEU A 17 -1.46 -11.07 -12.58
CA LEU A 17 -0.35 -10.14 -12.61
C LEU A 17 -0.39 -9.21 -11.38
N SER A 18 0.73 -9.05 -10.67
CA SER A 18 0.94 -7.99 -9.68
C SER A 18 1.89 -6.96 -10.25
N GLY A 19 1.52 -5.67 -10.20
CA GLY A 19 2.39 -4.59 -10.63
C GLY A 19 3.45 -4.25 -9.59
N TYR A 20 3.05 -4.06 -8.34
CA TYR A 20 3.92 -3.68 -7.22
C TYR A 20 3.13 -3.66 -5.90
N GLU A 21 3.71 -4.17 -4.81
CA GLU A 21 3.12 -4.16 -3.46
C GLU A 21 4.17 -3.78 -2.39
N LEU A 22 4.76 -2.58 -2.49
CA LEU A 22 5.72 -2.02 -1.52
C LEU A 22 6.89 -2.96 -1.19
N GLY A 23 7.41 -3.66 -2.20
CA GLY A 23 8.48 -4.63 -2.01
C GLY A 23 8.08 -5.92 -1.27
N HIS A 24 6.81 -6.11 -0.94
CA HIS A 24 6.32 -7.35 -0.33
C HIS A 24 6.00 -8.42 -1.36
N GLN A 25 6.06 -9.68 -0.94
CA GLN A 25 5.50 -10.77 -1.72
C GLN A 25 3.98 -10.54 -1.89
N PRO A 26 3.47 -10.43 -3.15
CA PRO A 26 2.18 -9.81 -3.41
C PRO A 26 1.00 -10.63 -2.87
N LEU A 27 0.31 -10.07 -1.87
CA LEU A 27 -0.93 -10.62 -1.33
C LEU A 27 -2.09 -10.48 -2.33
N GLY A 28 -2.04 -9.43 -3.18
CA GLY A 28 -3.03 -9.18 -4.21
C GLY A 28 -3.11 -10.23 -5.31
N ILE A 29 -2.14 -11.16 -5.41
CA ILE A 29 -2.24 -12.35 -6.25
C ILE A 29 -2.22 -13.64 -5.42
N ALA A 30 -1.54 -13.69 -4.27
CA ALA A 30 -1.51 -14.87 -3.42
C ALA A 30 -2.89 -15.27 -2.88
N ALA A 31 -3.73 -14.31 -2.50
CA ALA A 31 -5.10 -14.56 -2.07
C ALA A 31 -6.02 -14.99 -3.23
N PRO A 32 -6.06 -14.31 -4.41
CA PRO A 32 -6.75 -14.79 -5.59
C PRO A 32 -6.36 -16.20 -6.05
N LEU A 33 -5.08 -16.57 -6.00
CA LEU A 33 -4.65 -17.94 -6.31
C LEU A 33 -5.37 -18.97 -5.43
N ALA A 34 -5.49 -18.71 -4.12
CA ALA A 34 -6.21 -19.60 -3.22
C ALA A 34 -7.72 -19.68 -3.55
N TRP A 35 -8.36 -18.55 -3.92
CA TRP A 35 -9.77 -18.52 -4.28
C TRP A 35 -10.05 -19.26 -5.60
N LEU A 36 -9.20 -19.08 -6.60
CA LEU A 36 -9.28 -19.80 -7.89
C LEU A 36 -9.06 -21.29 -7.71
N ALA A 37 -8.05 -21.69 -6.94
CA ALA A 37 -7.78 -23.10 -6.64
C ALA A 37 -8.96 -23.77 -5.94
N ALA A 38 -9.58 -23.09 -4.94
CA ALA A 38 -10.78 -23.58 -4.27
C ALA A 38 -11.99 -23.71 -5.21
N ALA A 39 -12.03 -22.93 -6.30
CA ALA A 39 -13.04 -23.03 -7.35
C ALA A 39 -12.66 -24.04 -8.46
N GLY A 40 -11.56 -24.78 -8.33
CA GLY A 40 -11.07 -25.72 -9.33
C GLY A 40 -10.47 -25.08 -10.58
N ILE A 41 -10.07 -23.81 -10.51
CA ILE A 41 -9.51 -23.03 -11.61
C ILE A 41 -7.99 -22.95 -11.48
N ALA A 42 -7.25 -23.50 -12.44
CA ALA A 42 -5.80 -23.40 -12.51
C ALA A 42 -5.40 -21.97 -12.95
N ALA A 43 -4.44 -21.39 -12.24
CA ALA A 43 -3.91 -20.05 -12.54
C ALA A 43 -2.38 -20.03 -12.46
N HIS A 44 -1.77 -19.25 -13.35
CA HIS A 44 -0.37 -18.86 -13.31
C HIS A 44 -0.25 -17.44 -12.74
N ALA A 45 0.78 -17.16 -11.94
CA ALA A 45 1.00 -15.86 -11.34
C ALA A 45 2.35 -15.28 -11.75
N VAL A 46 2.40 -13.97 -11.99
CA VAL A 46 3.62 -13.23 -12.32
C VAL A 46 3.67 -11.95 -11.48
N ASP A 47 4.77 -11.77 -10.77
CA ASP A 47 5.08 -10.53 -10.07
C ASP A 47 5.98 -9.65 -10.94
N LEU A 48 5.41 -8.61 -11.54
CA LEU A 48 6.10 -7.70 -12.45
C LEU A 48 7.16 -6.83 -11.75
N ALA A 49 7.18 -6.80 -10.42
CA ALA A 49 8.26 -6.18 -9.67
C ALA A 49 9.54 -7.04 -9.67
N GLN A 50 9.43 -8.34 -9.96
CA GLN A 50 10.53 -9.31 -9.94
C GLN A 50 10.80 -9.94 -11.32
N GLU A 51 9.79 -10.02 -12.19
CA GLU A 51 9.84 -10.77 -13.43
C GLU A 51 9.28 -9.94 -14.59
N SER A 52 9.74 -10.21 -15.80
CA SER A 52 9.18 -9.58 -17.01
C SER A 52 8.15 -10.49 -17.68
N LEU A 53 7.13 -9.91 -18.33
CA LEU A 53 6.13 -10.66 -19.10
C LEU A 53 6.76 -11.51 -20.21
N ALA A 54 7.88 -11.09 -20.78
CA ALA A 54 8.57 -11.83 -21.83
C ALA A 54 9.02 -13.23 -21.38
N GLN A 55 9.34 -13.41 -20.09
CA GLN A 55 9.71 -14.71 -19.51
C GLN A 55 8.52 -15.68 -19.43
N HIS A 56 7.27 -15.16 -19.53
CA HIS A 56 6.03 -15.92 -19.42
C HIS A 56 5.23 -15.97 -20.73
N ALA A 57 5.89 -15.88 -21.89
CA ALA A 57 5.27 -15.80 -23.20
C ALA A 57 4.28 -16.94 -23.49
N GLN A 58 4.52 -18.15 -22.98
CA GLN A 58 3.59 -19.28 -23.15
C GLN A 58 2.31 -19.08 -22.31
N ALA A 59 2.45 -18.66 -21.04
CA ALA A 59 1.29 -18.35 -20.19
C ALA A 59 0.44 -17.21 -20.78
N LEU A 60 1.07 -16.18 -21.33
CA LEU A 60 0.38 -15.09 -22.03
C LEU A 60 -0.45 -15.57 -23.22
N ARG A 61 0.12 -16.43 -24.08
CA ARG A 61 -0.60 -16.97 -25.23
C ARG A 61 -1.76 -17.87 -24.86
N ASN A 62 -1.63 -18.60 -23.74
CA ASN A 62 -2.63 -19.56 -23.27
C ASN A 62 -3.73 -18.92 -22.43
N ALA A 63 -3.48 -17.72 -21.87
CA ALA A 63 -4.42 -17.06 -21.00
C ALA A 63 -5.74 -16.71 -21.72
N ARG A 64 -6.84 -17.19 -21.16
CA ARG A 64 -8.19 -16.79 -21.56
C ARG A 64 -8.70 -15.65 -20.70
N TRP A 65 -8.25 -15.58 -19.45
CA TRP A 65 -8.52 -14.50 -18.53
C TRP A 65 -7.22 -14.03 -17.88
N VAL A 66 -7.02 -12.71 -17.84
CA VAL A 66 -5.89 -12.06 -17.18
C VAL A 66 -6.42 -11.13 -16.09
N GLY A 67 -6.03 -11.37 -14.85
CA GLY A 67 -6.38 -10.54 -13.69
C GLY A 67 -5.19 -9.72 -13.24
N ILE A 68 -5.32 -8.39 -13.16
CA ILE A 68 -4.24 -7.46 -12.83
C ILE A 68 -4.53 -6.78 -11.48
N SER A 69 -3.68 -7.02 -10.49
CA SER A 69 -3.75 -6.43 -9.16
C SER A 69 -3.20 -5.01 -9.14
N THR A 70 -4.00 -4.05 -8.67
CA THR A 70 -3.61 -2.64 -8.58
C THR A 70 -4.00 -2.03 -7.22
N PRO A 71 -3.33 -2.45 -6.14
CA PRO A 71 -3.61 -1.94 -4.79
C PRO A 71 -3.19 -0.48 -4.62
N MET A 72 -2.26 0.02 -5.44
CA MET A 72 -1.70 1.37 -5.37
C MET A 72 -1.50 1.98 -6.75
N HIS A 73 -1.23 3.29 -6.81
CA HIS A 73 -1.10 4.04 -8.08
C HIS A 73 0.06 3.55 -8.95
N THR A 74 1.21 3.26 -8.35
CA THR A 74 2.36 2.69 -9.10
C THR A 74 1.99 1.36 -9.73
N ALA A 75 1.32 0.47 -8.98
CA ALA A 75 0.82 -0.80 -9.51
C ALA A 75 -0.19 -0.62 -10.64
N LEU A 76 -1.04 0.42 -10.59
CA LEU A 76 -1.97 0.74 -11.67
C LEU A 76 -1.21 1.08 -12.96
N ARG A 77 -0.22 1.94 -12.91
CA ARG A 77 0.57 2.34 -14.08
C ARG A 77 1.33 1.16 -14.71
N VAL A 78 1.98 0.34 -13.87
CA VAL A 78 2.65 -0.90 -14.31
C VAL A 78 1.62 -1.87 -14.91
N GLY A 79 0.47 -2.04 -14.25
CA GLY A 79 -0.60 -2.92 -14.69
C GLY A 79 -1.20 -2.51 -16.04
N VAL A 80 -1.36 -1.21 -16.30
CA VAL A 80 -1.84 -0.70 -17.60
C VAL A 80 -0.84 -1.00 -18.71
N GLN A 81 0.46 -0.78 -18.47
CA GLN A 81 1.48 -1.15 -19.44
C GLN A 81 1.45 -2.65 -19.72
N ALA A 82 1.34 -3.48 -18.68
CA ALA A 82 1.22 -4.92 -18.82
C ALA A 82 -0.05 -5.33 -19.61
N ALA A 83 -1.19 -4.68 -19.35
CA ALA A 83 -2.43 -4.94 -20.09
C ALA A 83 -2.26 -4.69 -21.60
N ARG A 84 -1.58 -3.62 -21.98
CA ARG A 84 -1.28 -3.29 -23.38
C ARG A 84 -0.37 -4.33 -24.03
N GLU A 85 0.65 -4.81 -23.31
CA GLU A 85 1.52 -5.89 -23.78
C GLU A 85 0.75 -7.21 -23.92
N VAL A 86 -0.10 -7.57 -22.95
CA VAL A 86 -1.01 -8.74 -23.05
C VAL A 86 -1.90 -8.61 -24.28
N ARG A 87 -2.54 -7.46 -24.48
CA ARG A 87 -3.45 -7.24 -25.62
C ARG A 87 -2.74 -7.35 -26.97
N ALA A 88 -1.48 -6.92 -27.04
CA ALA A 88 -0.67 -7.04 -28.27
C ALA A 88 -0.30 -8.51 -28.57
N ILE A 89 -0.04 -9.34 -27.54
CA ILE A 89 0.36 -10.74 -27.71
C ILE A 89 -0.85 -11.66 -27.84
N ASN A 90 -1.91 -11.42 -27.09
CA ASN A 90 -3.12 -12.22 -27.01
C ASN A 90 -4.38 -11.32 -27.03
N PRO A 91 -4.81 -10.87 -28.22
CA PRO A 91 -5.98 -9.98 -28.36
C PRO A 91 -7.28 -10.58 -27.86
N ALA A 92 -7.38 -11.92 -27.77
CA ALA A 92 -8.58 -12.64 -27.35
C ALA A 92 -8.70 -12.78 -25.82
N ALA A 93 -7.65 -12.48 -25.05
CA ALA A 93 -7.70 -12.58 -23.60
C ALA A 93 -8.67 -11.55 -23.00
N HIS A 94 -9.51 -11.98 -22.06
CA HIS A 94 -10.31 -11.08 -21.26
C HIS A 94 -9.44 -10.48 -20.15
N ILE A 95 -9.27 -9.16 -20.15
CA ILE A 95 -8.41 -8.45 -19.19
C ILE A 95 -9.27 -7.78 -18.11
N SER A 96 -8.98 -8.09 -16.86
CA SER A 96 -9.65 -7.50 -15.69
C SER A 96 -8.65 -6.82 -14.76
N PHE A 97 -9.00 -5.64 -14.27
CA PHE A 97 -8.27 -4.99 -13.18
C PHE A 97 -9.02 -5.13 -11.87
N TYR A 98 -8.29 -5.25 -10.77
CA TYR A 98 -8.86 -5.27 -9.42
C TYR A 98 -7.95 -4.57 -8.39
N GLY A 99 -8.52 -4.25 -7.23
CA GLY A 99 -7.85 -3.50 -6.16
C GLY A 99 -8.35 -2.05 -6.08
N HIS A 100 -7.79 -1.29 -5.12
CA HIS A 100 -8.31 0.04 -4.79
C HIS A 100 -8.19 1.01 -5.97
N TYR A 101 -7.05 1.04 -6.64
CA TYR A 101 -6.83 1.97 -7.75
C TYR A 101 -7.53 1.54 -9.03
N ALA A 102 -7.79 0.25 -9.24
CA ALA A 102 -8.70 -0.18 -10.29
C ALA A 102 -10.12 0.35 -10.06
N ALA A 103 -10.63 0.23 -8.82
CA ALA A 103 -11.97 0.69 -8.46
C ALA A 103 -12.14 2.20 -8.66
N LEU A 104 -11.14 3.00 -8.29
CA LEU A 104 -11.12 4.46 -8.45
C LEU A 104 -11.05 4.91 -9.91
N ASN A 105 -10.38 4.13 -10.75
CA ASN A 105 -10.13 4.44 -12.16
C ASN A 105 -10.97 3.60 -13.13
N ALA A 106 -12.01 2.94 -12.65
CA ALA A 106 -12.80 2.02 -13.47
C ALA A 106 -13.32 2.62 -14.79
N PRO A 107 -13.88 3.87 -14.83
CA PRO A 107 -14.33 4.47 -16.09
C PRO A 107 -13.20 4.69 -17.10
N GLN A 108 -11.98 4.97 -16.66
CA GLN A 108 -10.82 5.18 -17.52
C GLN A 108 -10.31 3.84 -18.07
N LEU A 109 -10.12 2.85 -17.19
CA LEU A 109 -9.66 1.52 -17.57
C LEU A 109 -10.61 0.84 -18.56
N LEU A 110 -11.92 0.91 -18.31
CA LEU A 110 -12.94 0.29 -19.17
C LEU A 110 -13.08 0.95 -20.54
N ARG A 111 -12.50 2.13 -20.76
CA ARG A 111 -12.50 2.80 -22.07
C ARG A 111 -11.41 2.29 -23.00
N ALA A 112 -10.27 1.82 -22.46
CA ALA A 112 -9.10 1.55 -23.28
C ALA A 112 -8.36 0.24 -22.94
N ASP A 113 -8.24 -0.13 -21.65
CA ASP A 113 -7.26 -1.10 -21.21
C ASP A 113 -7.89 -2.37 -20.59
N ALA A 114 -9.19 -2.34 -20.24
CA ALA A 114 -9.85 -3.43 -19.49
C ALA A 114 -11.21 -3.82 -20.09
N ASP A 115 -11.51 -5.12 -20.07
CA ASP A 115 -12.83 -5.65 -20.39
C ASP A 115 -13.77 -5.61 -19.17
N SER A 116 -13.19 -5.68 -17.96
CA SER A 116 -13.91 -5.55 -16.70
C SER A 116 -13.03 -5.03 -15.57
N VAL A 117 -13.66 -4.48 -14.52
CA VAL A 117 -13.00 -4.03 -13.29
C VAL A 117 -13.73 -4.59 -12.08
N LEU A 118 -12.98 -5.21 -11.15
CA LEU A 118 -13.53 -5.70 -9.89
C LEU A 118 -13.18 -4.74 -8.76
N ALA A 119 -14.12 -4.54 -7.84
CA ALA A 119 -13.95 -3.63 -6.72
C ALA A 119 -14.51 -4.25 -5.41
N GLY A 120 -13.94 -3.84 -4.27
CA GLY A 120 -14.34 -4.31 -2.94
C GLY A 120 -13.77 -5.70 -2.60
N GLU A 121 -14.57 -6.52 -1.92
CA GLU A 121 -14.19 -7.88 -1.54
C GLU A 121 -14.30 -8.83 -2.74
N LEU A 122 -13.17 -9.39 -3.15
CA LEU A 122 -13.02 -10.10 -4.43
C LEU A 122 -13.29 -11.60 -4.34
N GLN A 123 -13.33 -12.16 -3.14
CA GLN A 123 -13.34 -13.61 -2.91
C GLN A 123 -14.44 -14.37 -3.65
N THR A 124 -15.59 -13.74 -3.86
CA THR A 124 -16.73 -14.33 -4.60
C THR A 124 -16.73 -13.91 -6.06
N ALA A 125 -16.58 -12.60 -6.32
CA ALA A 125 -16.71 -12.04 -7.67
C ALA A 125 -15.61 -12.50 -8.62
N LEU A 126 -14.38 -12.64 -8.14
CA LEU A 126 -13.22 -12.97 -8.95
C LEU A 126 -13.31 -14.40 -9.52
N PRO A 127 -13.55 -15.47 -8.73
CA PRO A 127 -13.75 -16.81 -9.28
C PRO A 127 -14.99 -16.92 -10.17
N GLN A 128 -16.09 -16.21 -9.85
CA GLN A 128 -17.29 -16.21 -10.71
C GLN A 128 -17.01 -15.61 -12.08
N LEU A 129 -16.31 -14.49 -12.14
CA LEU A 129 -15.90 -13.87 -13.40
C LEU A 129 -14.99 -14.80 -14.20
N ALA A 130 -13.92 -15.33 -13.55
CA ALA A 130 -13.00 -16.25 -14.20
C ALA A 130 -13.74 -17.45 -14.79
N HIS A 131 -14.65 -18.05 -14.04
CA HIS A 131 -15.45 -19.18 -14.48
C HIS A 131 -16.33 -18.83 -15.68
N ALA A 132 -17.05 -17.69 -15.64
CA ALA A 132 -17.88 -17.23 -16.76
C ALA A 132 -17.06 -17.02 -18.05
N VAL A 133 -15.88 -16.41 -17.95
CA VAL A 133 -14.97 -16.22 -19.09
C VAL A 133 -14.48 -17.56 -19.65
N LEU A 134 -14.05 -18.48 -18.76
CA LEU A 134 -13.52 -19.78 -19.17
C LEU A 134 -14.59 -20.68 -19.80
N GLN A 135 -15.84 -20.57 -19.38
CA GLN A 135 -16.95 -21.32 -19.98
C GLN A 135 -17.56 -20.64 -21.22
N GLY A 136 -17.15 -19.42 -21.56
CA GLY A 136 -17.74 -18.66 -22.67
C GLY A 136 -19.16 -18.16 -22.38
N THR A 137 -19.53 -18.04 -21.10
CA THR A 137 -20.85 -17.55 -20.63
C THR A 137 -20.79 -16.11 -20.13
N TRP A 138 -19.65 -15.44 -20.31
CA TRP A 138 -19.49 -14.04 -19.91
C TRP A 138 -20.44 -13.12 -20.67
N ASP A 139 -21.21 -12.31 -19.94
CA ASP A 139 -22.08 -11.26 -20.49
C ASP A 139 -21.82 -9.93 -19.78
N ALA A 140 -21.28 -8.96 -20.54
CA ALA A 140 -21.01 -7.61 -20.04
C ALA A 140 -22.27 -6.82 -19.62
N LYS A 141 -23.48 -7.26 -20.06
CA LYS A 141 -24.76 -6.65 -19.69
C LYS A 141 -25.27 -7.16 -18.34
N ALA A 142 -24.84 -8.36 -17.92
CA ALA A 142 -25.26 -9.01 -16.66
C ALA A 142 -24.05 -9.50 -15.86
N PRO A 143 -23.12 -8.62 -15.48
CA PRO A 143 -21.91 -9.01 -14.76
C PRO A 143 -22.24 -9.50 -13.34
N PRO A 144 -21.41 -10.37 -12.74
CA PRO A 144 -21.50 -10.72 -11.34
C PRO A 144 -21.45 -9.48 -10.44
N PRO A 145 -22.10 -9.50 -9.25
CA PRO A 145 -22.00 -8.40 -8.30
C PRO A 145 -20.54 -8.09 -7.94
N GLY A 146 -20.16 -6.80 -7.97
CA GLY A 146 -18.77 -6.35 -7.74
C GLY A 146 -17.93 -6.23 -9.00
N VAL A 147 -18.44 -6.67 -10.15
CA VAL A 147 -17.78 -6.51 -11.46
C VAL A 147 -18.39 -5.33 -12.20
N ARG A 148 -17.55 -4.43 -12.67
CA ARG A 148 -17.90 -3.27 -13.50
C ARG A 148 -17.53 -3.54 -14.96
N THR A 149 -18.33 -3.03 -15.87
CA THR A 149 -18.11 -3.14 -17.32
C THR A 149 -18.27 -1.76 -17.97
N ALA A 150 -17.93 -1.63 -19.26
CA ALA A 150 -18.13 -0.38 -19.99
C ALA A 150 -19.60 0.07 -20.01
N LEU A 151 -20.56 -0.87 -19.91
CA LEU A 151 -21.99 -0.57 -19.80
C LEU A 151 -22.40 -0.11 -18.38
N HIS A 152 -21.66 -0.55 -17.35
CA HIS A 152 -21.94 -0.28 -15.94
C HIS A 152 -20.68 0.14 -15.18
N PRO A 153 -19.98 1.24 -15.59
CA PRO A 153 -18.67 1.61 -15.04
C PRO A 153 -18.72 2.06 -13.57
N ASN A 154 -19.88 2.49 -13.10
CA ASN A 154 -20.12 2.97 -11.74
C ASN A 154 -21.01 2.02 -10.92
N ALA A 155 -21.15 0.75 -11.35
CA ALA A 155 -21.94 -0.22 -10.60
C ALA A 155 -21.49 -0.28 -9.13
N ALA A 156 -22.46 -0.33 -8.23
CA ALA A 156 -22.22 -0.39 -6.79
C ALA A 156 -21.40 -1.63 -6.43
N VAL A 157 -20.49 -1.46 -5.48
CA VAL A 157 -19.68 -2.54 -4.93
C VAL A 157 -20.40 -3.10 -3.69
N PRO A 158 -20.95 -4.30 -3.75
CA PRO A 158 -21.53 -4.91 -2.57
C PRO A 158 -20.43 -5.24 -1.55
N MET A 159 -20.67 -4.95 -0.29
CA MET A 159 -19.83 -5.47 0.80
C MET A 159 -20.27 -6.94 1.05
N LEU A 160 -19.71 -7.84 0.28
CA LEU A 160 -19.91 -9.26 0.49
C LEU A 160 -19.09 -9.71 1.70
N ARG A 161 -19.72 -10.47 2.60
CA ARG A 161 -18.96 -11.16 3.65
C ARG A 161 -18.23 -12.32 2.98
N PRO A 162 -16.92 -12.49 3.21
CA PRO A 162 -16.19 -13.64 2.69
C PRO A 162 -16.86 -14.95 3.17
N ALA A 163 -17.13 -15.85 2.25
CA ALA A 163 -17.73 -17.15 2.59
C ALA A 163 -16.78 -18.07 3.37
N ALA A 164 -15.49 -17.95 3.11
CA ALA A 164 -14.40 -18.62 3.83
C ALA A 164 -13.13 -17.77 3.72
N ASN A 165 -12.35 -17.69 4.80
CA ASN A 165 -11.01 -17.08 4.73
C ASN A 165 -10.01 -18.19 4.40
N LEU A 166 -9.61 -18.26 3.14
CA LEU A 166 -8.61 -19.21 2.68
C LEU A 166 -7.21 -18.64 2.94
N GLN A 167 -6.30 -19.52 3.30
CA GLN A 167 -4.89 -19.17 3.40
C GLN A 167 -4.37 -18.75 2.02
N PRO A 168 -3.70 -17.60 1.87
CA PRO A 168 -3.07 -17.19 0.62
C PRO A 168 -2.12 -18.25 0.08
N GLN A 169 -2.17 -18.52 -1.22
CA GLN A 169 -1.32 -19.48 -1.88
C GLN A 169 -0.09 -18.77 -2.44
N ARG A 170 1.07 -19.06 -1.84
CA ARG A 170 2.34 -18.41 -2.17
C ARG A 170 3.27 -19.30 -3.00
N ALA A 171 2.92 -20.57 -3.18
CA ALA A 171 3.64 -21.48 -4.07
C ALA A 171 3.57 -20.95 -5.52
N GLY A 172 4.70 -20.83 -6.18
CA GLY A 172 4.80 -20.26 -7.52
C GLY A 172 5.10 -18.75 -7.55
N LEU A 173 5.11 -18.06 -6.42
CA LEU A 173 5.68 -16.72 -6.29
C LEU A 173 7.18 -16.81 -6.01
N GLN A 174 7.91 -15.71 -6.31
CA GLN A 174 9.32 -15.62 -5.99
C GLN A 174 9.55 -15.82 -4.48
N PRO A 175 10.68 -16.45 -4.06
CA PRO A 175 11.01 -16.65 -2.65
C PRO A 175 11.16 -15.33 -1.88
N LEU A 176 10.95 -15.36 -0.55
CA LEU A 176 10.99 -14.16 0.32
C LEU A 176 12.32 -13.38 0.24
N GLN A 177 13.42 -14.01 -0.16
CA GLN A 177 14.72 -13.36 -0.34
C GLN A 177 14.73 -12.27 -1.42
N HIS A 178 13.79 -12.33 -2.36
CA HIS A 178 13.64 -11.35 -3.45
C HIS A 178 12.84 -10.11 -3.03
N TYR A 179 12.29 -10.11 -1.82
CA TYR A 179 11.41 -9.04 -1.34
C TYR A 179 12.07 -8.25 -0.20
N ALA A 180 11.37 -7.23 0.26
CA ALA A 180 11.82 -6.38 1.35
C ALA A 180 12.15 -7.19 2.61
N GLN A 181 13.27 -6.87 3.24
CA GLN A 181 13.74 -7.50 4.45
C GLN A 181 13.71 -6.50 5.61
N LEU A 182 13.55 -7.00 6.83
CA LEU A 182 13.73 -6.19 8.01
C LEU A 182 15.22 -5.89 8.21
N ARG A 183 15.56 -4.60 8.31
CA ARG A 183 16.85 -4.14 8.84
C ARG A 183 16.67 -3.80 10.32
N ASN A 184 17.37 -4.50 11.19
CA ASN A 184 17.35 -4.26 12.63
C ASN A 184 18.74 -4.48 13.22
N ASN A 185 19.28 -3.47 13.91
CA ASN A 185 20.62 -3.52 14.52
C ASN A 185 21.71 -3.99 13.56
N GLY A 186 21.70 -3.50 12.32
CA GLY A 186 22.66 -3.84 11.27
C GLY A 186 22.50 -5.24 10.66
N ARG A 187 21.48 -5.99 11.05
CA ARG A 187 21.15 -7.32 10.48
C ARG A 187 19.96 -7.24 9.54
N LEU A 188 20.00 -8.06 8.49
CA LEU A 188 18.87 -8.27 7.59
C LEU A 188 18.17 -9.59 7.95
N GLN A 189 16.85 -9.56 7.96
CA GLN A 189 16.00 -10.73 8.26
C GLN A 189 14.87 -10.78 7.23
N LEU A 190 14.51 -11.98 6.79
CA LEU A 190 13.38 -12.15 5.87
C LEU A 190 12.09 -11.70 6.54
N ALA A 191 11.33 -10.88 5.83
CA ALA A 191 10.04 -10.38 6.27
C ALA A 191 8.92 -11.00 5.44
N GLY A 192 7.86 -11.42 6.13
CA GLY A 192 6.61 -11.82 5.54
C GLY A 192 5.61 -10.68 5.56
N TYR A 193 4.50 -10.82 4.82
CA TYR A 193 3.44 -9.84 4.72
C TYR A 193 2.08 -10.51 4.79
N THR A 194 1.21 -10.03 5.66
CA THR A 194 -0.18 -10.52 5.79
C THR A 194 -1.10 -9.37 6.22
N GLU A 195 -2.40 -9.62 6.25
CA GLU A 195 -3.38 -8.65 6.74
C GLU A 195 -4.33 -9.29 7.76
N ALA A 196 -4.68 -8.54 8.79
CA ALA A 196 -5.65 -8.92 9.81
C ALA A 196 -7.04 -8.32 9.53
N THR A 197 -7.08 -7.20 8.80
CA THR A 197 -8.31 -6.53 8.37
C THR A 197 -8.14 -5.95 6.96
N ARG A 198 -9.23 -5.87 6.21
CA ARG A 198 -9.31 -5.17 4.92
C ARG A 198 -10.30 -4.01 5.02
N GLY A 199 -9.96 -2.90 4.38
CA GLY A 199 -10.72 -1.66 4.50
C GLY A 199 -10.37 -0.86 5.75
N CYS A 200 -11.07 0.25 5.99
CA CYS A 200 -10.79 1.14 7.11
C CYS A 200 -12.06 1.85 7.58
N LYS A 201 -12.22 2.02 8.90
CA LYS A 201 -13.37 2.73 9.47
C LYS A 201 -13.30 4.26 9.30
N HIS A 202 -12.16 4.77 8.89
CA HIS A 202 -11.94 6.21 8.71
C HIS A 202 -12.26 6.67 7.29
N MET A 203 -12.57 7.97 7.17
CA MET A 203 -12.98 8.64 5.94
C MET A 203 -11.96 9.71 5.52
N CYS A 204 -10.66 9.40 5.62
CA CYS A 204 -9.61 10.33 5.20
C CYS A 204 -9.77 10.65 3.71
N ALA A 205 -9.84 11.94 3.37
CA ALA A 205 -10.31 12.39 2.05
C ALA A 205 -9.33 12.08 0.90
N HIS A 206 -8.03 11.99 1.18
CA HIS A 206 -6.99 11.65 0.19
C HIS A 206 -6.81 10.14 -0.01
N CYS A 207 -7.29 9.32 0.94
CA CYS A 207 -7.05 7.89 0.96
C CYS A 207 -7.90 7.14 -0.09
N PRO A 208 -7.34 6.13 -0.80
CA PRO A 208 -8.07 5.35 -1.81
C PRO A 208 -9.08 4.37 -1.21
N ILE A 209 -9.03 4.10 0.08
CA ILE A 209 -9.85 3.07 0.74
C ILE A 209 -11.30 3.52 1.00
N PRO A 210 -11.58 4.72 1.53
CA PRO A 210 -12.94 5.17 1.81
C PRO A 210 -13.89 5.14 0.61
N PRO A 211 -13.49 5.51 -0.63
CA PRO A 211 -14.36 5.37 -1.79
C PRO A 211 -14.82 3.95 -2.08
N VAL A 212 -14.03 2.94 -1.68
CA VAL A 212 -14.34 1.51 -1.89
C VAL A 212 -15.10 0.95 -0.70
N TYR A 213 -14.65 1.21 0.52
CA TYR A 213 -15.18 0.58 1.74
C TYR A 213 -16.17 1.44 2.51
N SER A 214 -16.29 2.74 2.23
CA SER A 214 -17.26 3.66 2.85
C SER A 214 -17.26 3.63 4.39
N GLY A 215 -16.06 3.67 5.00
CA GLY A 215 -15.90 3.63 6.46
C GLY A 215 -16.15 2.26 7.09
N ARG A 216 -16.12 1.19 6.31
CA ARG A 216 -16.27 -0.19 6.80
C ARG A 216 -14.96 -0.96 6.66
N PHE A 217 -14.82 -2.02 7.44
CA PHE A 217 -13.70 -2.94 7.31
C PHE A 217 -14.17 -4.39 7.56
N VAL A 218 -13.43 -5.32 7.00
CA VAL A 218 -13.65 -6.76 7.13
C VAL A 218 -12.56 -7.35 8.00
N VAL A 219 -12.93 -8.16 8.96
CA VAL A 219 -12.00 -8.85 9.88
C VAL A 219 -11.60 -10.19 9.28
N VAL A 220 -10.29 -10.46 9.18
CA VAL A 220 -9.76 -11.78 8.84
C VAL A 220 -9.68 -12.60 10.13
N PRO A 221 -10.24 -13.82 10.21
CA PRO A 221 -10.17 -14.64 11.40
C PRO A 221 -8.74 -14.93 11.85
N VAL A 222 -8.50 -14.91 13.17
CA VAL A 222 -7.16 -15.15 13.75
C VAL A 222 -6.52 -16.42 13.20
N ALA A 223 -7.29 -17.50 13.07
CA ALA A 223 -6.78 -18.78 12.55
C ALA A 223 -6.26 -18.67 11.10
N ALA A 224 -6.94 -17.88 10.26
CA ALA A 224 -6.53 -17.66 8.87
C ALA A 224 -5.24 -16.81 8.79
N VAL A 225 -5.15 -15.75 9.60
CA VAL A 225 -3.93 -14.92 9.71
C VAL A 225 -2.74 -15.77 10.16
N LEU A 226 -2.92 -16.56 11.21
CA LEU A 226 -1.83 -17.41 11.74
C LEU A 226 -1.44 -18.51 10.77
N ALA A 227 -2.36 -19.10 10.03
CA ALA A 227 -2.04 -20.09 8.99
C ALA A 227 -1.14 -19.50 7.90
N ASP A 228 -1.42 -18.26 7.44
CA ASP A 228 -0.56 -17.56 6.48
C ASP A 228 0.81 -17.22 7.08
N VAL A 229 0.84 -16.74 8.33
CA VAL A 229 2.09 -16.46 9.05
C VAL A 229 2.94 -17.73 9.20
N HIS A 230 2.35 -18.85 9.62
CA HIS A 230 3.08 -20.12 9.73
C HIS A 230 3.71 -20.57 8.41
N ALA A 231 2.99 -20.41 7.29
CA ALA A 231 3.54 -20.74 5.97
C ALA A 231 4.74 -19.86 5.62
N GLN A 232 4.68 -18.57 5.92
CA GLN A 232 5.78 -17.64 5.65
C GLN A 232 6.97 -17.87 6.59
N VAL A 233 6.73 -18.21 7.85
CA VAL A 233 7.79 -18.59 8.80
C VAL A 233 8.46 -19.90 8.38
N ALA A 234 7.70 -20.86 7.88
CA ALA A 234 8.26 -22.09 7.28
C ALA A 234 9.10 -21.80 6.03
N ALA A 235 8.77 -20.74 5.27
CA ALA A 235 9.58 -20.23 4.16
C ALA A 235 10.76 -19.35 4.59
N GLY A 236 10.99 -19.18 5.91
CA GLY A 236 12.16 -18.51 6.48
C GLY A 236 11.91 -17.11 7.05
N ALA A 237 10.70 -16.58 7.03
CA ALA A 237 10.40 -15.29 7.64
C ALA A 237 10.75 -15.25 9.13
N ARG A 238 11.28 -14.11 9.57
CA ARG A 238 11.60 -13.82 10.99
C ARG A 238 10.86 -12.56 11.49
N HIS A 239 10.21 -11.88 10.59
CA HIS A 239 9.43 -10.69 10.84
C HIS A 239 8.17 -10.73 10.00
N ILE A 240 7.07 -10.16 10.50
CA ILE A 240 5.79 -10.06 9.79
C ILE A 240 5.33 -8.61 9.77
N THR A 241 5.13 -8.06 8.58
CA THR A 241 4.43 -6.79 8.40
C THR A 241 2.93 -7.05 8.27
N PHE A 242 2.14 -6.42 9.15
CA PHE A 242 0.69 -6.39 8.99
C PHE A 242 0.30 -5.26 8.05
N GLY A 243 -0.17 -5.62 6.85
CA GLY A 243 -0.51 -4.69 5.76
C GLY A 243 -1.88 -4.02 5.89
N ASP A 244 -2.46 -4.07 7.06
CA ASP A 244 -3.73 -3.38 7.36
C ASP A 244 -3.58 -1.88 7.12
N PRO A 245 -4.57 -1.22 6.51
CA PRO A 245 -4.55 0.25 6.40
C PRO A 245 -4.49 0.98 7.76
N ASP A 246 -5.01 0.33 8.77
CA ASP A 246 -4.90 0.69 10.19
C ASP A 246 -5.16 -0.55 11.02
N PHE A 247 -4.11 -1.15 11.57
CA PHE A 247 -4.19 -2.37 12.38
C PHE A 247 -5.07 -2.19 13.62
N LEU A 248 -5.17 -0.95 14.11
CA LEU A 248 -6.03 -0.58 15.24
C LEU A 248 -7.47 -0.22 14.86
N ASN A 249 -7.93 -0.55 13.65
CA ASN A 249 -9.36 -0.50 13.30
C ASN A 249 -10.21 -1.31 14.28
N GLY A 250 -9.67 -2.46 14.73
CA GLY A 250 -10.23 -3.32 15.77
C GLY A 250 -9.20 -3.65 16.85
N PRO A 251 -8.94 -2.78 17.87
CA PRO A 251 -7.83 -2.97 18.80
C PRO A 251 -7.83 -4.31 19.53
N ALA A 252 -9.01 -4.78 19.94
CA ALA A 252 -9.16 -6.09 20.59
C ALA A 252 -8.83 -7.26 19.64
N HIS A 253 -9.09 -7.11 18.33
CA HIS A 253 -8.73 -8.11 17.34
C HIS A 253 -7.22 -8.11 17.08
N ALA A 254 -6.64 -6.94 16.90
CA ALA A 254 -5.19 -6.74 16.75
C ALA A 254 -4.41 -7.39 17.90
N LEU A 255 -4.85 -7.13 19.13
CA LEU A 255 -4.20 -7.70 20.32
C LEU A 255 -4.37 -9.22 20.41
N ARG A 256 -5.54 -9.78 20.03
CA ARG A 256 -5.72 -11.24 19.97
C ARG A 256 -4.77 -11.88 18.96
N ILE A 257 -4.55 -11.26 17.81
CA ILE A 257 -3.59 -11.75 16.80
C ILE A 257 -2.17 -11.69 17.36
N ALA A 258 -1.75 -10.56 17.93
CA ALA A 258 -0.41 -10.41 18.48
C ALA A 258 -0.12 -11.41 19.61
N ARG A 259 -1.08 -11.63 20.52
CA ARG A 259 -0.98 -12.65 21.59
C ARG A 259 -0.86 -14.06 21.01
N ALA A 260 -1.70 -14.42 20.05
CA ALA A 260 -1.70 -15.74 19.44
C ALA A 260 -0.42 -15.97 18.61
N LEU A 261 0.08 -14.94 17.91
CA LEU A 261 1.36 -14.96 17.22
C LEU A 261 2.50 -15.25 18.20
N HIS A 262 2.61 -14.46 19.26
CA HIS A 262 3.67 -14.63 20.27
C HIS A 262 3.60 -15.97 20.97
N GLN A 263 2.39 -16.45 21.31
CA GLN A 263 2.20 -17.77 21.95
C GLN A 263 2.71 -18.93 21.06
N GLN A 264 2.47 -18.87 19.75
CA GLN A 264 2.82 -19.96 18.83
C GLN A 264 4.23 -19.79 18.26
N LEU A 265 4.69 -18.56 18.07
CA LEU A 265 5.94 -18.20 17.40
C LEU A 265 6.66 -17.07 18.18
N PRO A 266 7.12 -17.30 19.41
CA PRO A 266 7.63 -16.25 20.31
C PRO A 266 8.88 -15.52 19.81
N HIS A 267 9.56 -16.04 18.80
CA HIS A 267 10.75 -15.46 18.20
C HIS A 267 10.44 -14.58 16.98
N ILE A 268 9.18 -14.52 16.54
CA ILE A 268 8.76 -13.71 15.40
C ILE A 268 8.43 -12.32 15.89
N THR A 269 9.02 -11.32 15.23
CA THR A 269 8.71 -9.91 15.44
C THR A 269 7.72 -9.40 14.40
N PHE A 270 7.11 -8.24 14.65
CA PHE A 270 6.16 -7.67 13.70
C PHE A 270 6.15 -6.13 13.73
N ASP A 271 5.56 -5.56 12.69
CA ASP A 271 5.20 -4.15 12.57
C ASP A 271 3.79 -4.00 12.00
N PHE A 272 3.27 -2.79 12.08
CA PHE A 272 1.98 -2.43 11.49
C PHE A 272 1.84 -0.93 11.25
N THR A 273 0.85 -0.56 10.42
CA THR A 273 0.43 0.84 10.23
C THR A 273 -0.71 1.20 11.17
N ALA A 274 -0.68 2.40 11.75
CA ALA A 274 -1.77 2.94 12.55
C ALA A 274 -1.93 4.45 12.37
N LYS A 275 -3.17 4.95 12.55
CA LYS A 275 -3.43 6.38 12.66
C LYS A 275 -2.87 6.94 13.97
N VAL A 276 -2.37 8.17 13.93
CA VAL A 276 -1.91 8.91 15.12
C VAL A 276 -2.98 8.94 16.22
N SER A 277 -4.25 9.25 15.85
CA SER A 277 -5.36 9.27 16.82
C SER A 277 -5.61 7.91 17.50
N HIS A 278 -5.39 6.80 16.77
CA HIS A 278 -5.51 5.45 17.35
C HIS A 278 -4.34 5.12 18.29
N ILE A 279 -3.12 5.51 17.92
CA ILE A 279 -1.96 5.34 18.81
C ILE A 279 -2.20 6.09 20.14
N ALA A 280 -2.64 7.35 20.05
CA ALA A 280 -2.94 8.16 21.22
C ALA A 280 -4.11 7.59 22.06
N ALA A 281 -5.21 7.19 21.42
CA ALA A 281 -6.39 6.65 22.11
C ALA A 281 -6.15 5.26 22.73
N GLN A 282 -5.22 4.47 22.19
CA GLN A 282 -4.92 3.11 22.63
C GLN A 282 -3.55 3.03 23.33
N ALA A 283 -3.06 4.14 23.89
CA ALA A 283 -1.72 4.23 24.49
C ALA A 283 -1.40 3.08 25.46
N GLY A 284 -2.38 2.61 26.23
CA GLY A 284 -2.22 1.52 27.20
C GLY A 284 -1.89 0.14 26.58
N LEU A 285 -2.05 -0.05 25.27
CA LEU A 285 -1.78 -1.33 24.59
C LEU A 285 -0.32 -1.48 24.16
N PHE A 286 0.43 -0.40 24.03
CA PHE A 286 1.73 -0.44 23.35
C PHE A 286 2.81 -1.14 24.17
N ALA A 287 2.78 -1.05 25.51
CA ALA A 287 3.67 -1.84 26.35
C ALA A 287 3.48 -3.35 26.14
N GLU A 288 2.24 -3.79 25.94
CA GLU A 288 1.94 -5.19 25.64
C GLU A 288 2.36 -5.55 24.21
N PHE A 289 2.07 -4.70 23.19
CA PHE A 289 2.55 -4.94 21.83
C PHE A 289 4.07 -5.09 21.76
N ALA A 290 4.82 -4.27 22.50
CA ALA A 290 6.28 -4.40 22.62
C ALA A 290 6.70 -5.75 23.19
N ALA A 291 6.08 -6.18 24.31
CA ALA A 291 6.34 -7.47 24.94
C ALA A 291 6.00 -8.66 24.01
N LEU A 292 5.04 -8.47 23.10
CA LEU A 292 4.62 -9.47 22.12
C LEU A 292 5.48 -9.46 20.83
N GLY A 293 6.47 -8.55 20.70
CA GLY A 293 7.42 -8.53 19.60
C GLY A 293 7.19 -7.44 18.53
N CYS A 294 6.36 -6.42 18.81
CA CYS A 294 6.25 -5.25 17.93
C CYS A 294 7.54 -4.42 17.97
N LEU A 295 8.17 -4.20 16.81
CA LEU A 295 9.42 -3.45 16.70
C LEU A 295 9.20 -1.99 16.35
N PHE A 296 8.30 -1.71 15.43
CA PHE A 296 8.00 -0.36 14.99
C PHE A 296 6.54 -0.23 14.54
N VAL A 297 6.06 1.00 14.48
CA VAL A 297 4.73 1.36 13.98
C VAL A 297 4.90 2.45 12.92
N VAL A 298 4.33 2.22 11.73
CA VAL A 298 4.21 3.26 10.71
C VAL A 298 3.01 4.13 11.07
N ALA A 299 3.27 5.40 11.41
CA ALA A 299 2.20 6.35 11.73
C ALA A 299 1.88 7.24 10.54
N ALA A 300 0.62 7.24 10.13
CA ALA A 300 0.10 8.10 9.07
C ALA A 300 -0.08 9.54 9.60
N VAL A 301 1.04 10.25 9.73
CA VAL A 301 1.10 11.64 10.25
C VAL A 301 0.58 12.63 9.22
N GLU A 302 0.97 12.47 7.97
CA GLU A 302 0.72 13.28 6.77
C GLU A 302 1.28 14.70 6.86
N SER A 303 0.98 15.46 7.91
CA SER A 303 1.42 16.83 8.11
C SER A 303 1.35 17.24 9.58
N LEU A 304 2.06 18.31 9.94
CA LEU A 304 1.88 19.02 11.22
C LEU A 304 0.91 20.21 11.10
N ALA A 305 0.65 20.69 9.88
CA ALA A 305 -0.18 21.86 9.63
C ALA A 305 -1.67 21.55 9.84
N PRO A 306 -2.37 22.29 10.74
CA PRO A 306 -3.80 22.07 11.00
C PRO A 306 -4.67 22.19 9.74
N ALA A 307 -4.37 23.12 8.85
CA ALA A 307 -5.10 23.31 7.60
C ALA A 307 -5.02 22.08 6.67
N VAL A 308 -3.83 21.47 6.58
CA VAL A 308 -3.63 20.24 5.81
C VAL A 308 -4.37 19.07 6.45
N LEU A 309 -4.24 18.88 7.76
CA LEU A 309 -4.93 17.78 8.49
C LEU A 309 -6.47 17.91 8.37
N GLN A 310 -7.01 19.13 8.40
CA GLN A 310 -8.41 19.40 8.19
C GLN A 310 -8.85 19.04 6.76
N ALA A 311 -8.15 19.52 5.75
CA ALA A 311 -8.46 19.24 4.34
C ALA A 311 -8.38 17.75 4.00
N LEU A 312 -7.45 17.01 4.61
CA LEU A 312 -7.30 15.57 4.46
C LEU A 312 -8.26 14.75 5.34
N HIS A 313 -9.05 15.37 6.19
CA HIS A 313 -9.94 14.72 7.19
C HIS A 313 -9.18 13.72 8.07
N LYS A 314 -7.96 14.06 8.51
CA LYS A 314 -7.12 13.15 9.30
C LYS A 314 -7.64 12.91 10.71
N GLY A 315 -8.29 13.92 11.30
CA GLY A 315 -8.92 13.80 12.62
C GLY A 315 -7.93 13.58 13.78
N HIS A 316 -6.70 14.09 13.64
CA HIS A 316 -5.74 14.17 14.74
C HIS A 316 -5.07 15.54 14.78
N THR A 317 -4.45 15.84 15.91
CA THR A 317 -3.76 17.10 16.19
C THR A 317 -2.27 16.86 16.43
N ARG A 318 -1.49 17.95 16.45
CA ARG A 318 -0.08 17.89 16.85
C ARG A 318 0.10 17.33 18.28
N THR A 319 -0.76 17.72 19.21
CA THR A 319 -0.72 17.22 20.60
C THR A 319 -0.89 15.70 20.67
N GLU A 320 -1.79 15.14 19.85
CA GLU A 320 -1.96 13.69 19.74
C GLU A 320 -0.76 13.02 19.10
N LEU A 321 -0.11 13.64 18.11
CA LEU A 321 1.13 13.14 17.53
C LEU A 321 2.27 13.10 18.56
N GLU A 322 2.42 14.15 19.37
CA GLU A 322 3.39 14.21 20.45
C GLU A 322 3.10 13.16 21.55
N LEU A 323 1.81 12.93 21.85
CA LEU A 323 1.40 11.85 22.74
C LEU A 323 1.74 10.48 22.15
N ALA A 324 1.46 10.26 20.86
CA ALA A 324 1.79 9.02 20.15
C ALA A 324 3.30 8.75 20.17
N LEU A 325 4.13 9.75 19.91
CA LEU A 325 5.58 9.63 19.98
C LEU A 325 6.05 9.22 21.40
N ARG A 326 5.58 9.93 22.44
CA ARG A 326 5.92 9.57 23.82
C ARG A 326 5.44 8.17 24.20
N THR A 327 4.27 7.76 23.74
CA THR A 327 3.71 6.42 24.00
C THR A 327 4.59 5.32 23.39
N LEU A 328 5.01 5.49 22.14
CA LEU A 328 5.86 4.52 21.47
C LEU A 328 7.28 4.50 22.07
N ASP A 329 7.84 5.68 22.41
CA ASP A 329 9.13 5.78 23.08
C ASP A 329 9.12 5.06 24.44
N ALA A 330 8.09 5.27 25.25
CA ALA A 330 7.94 4.62 26.55
C ALA A 330 7.79 3.10 26.44
N ALA A 331 7.22 2.61 25.34
CA ALA A 331 7.10 1.18 25.04
C ALA A 331 8.36 0.58 24.39
N GLY A 332 9.34 1.39 23.98
CA GLY A 332 10.50 0.92 23.22
C GLY A 332 10.18 0.51 21.78
N ILE A 333 9.06 0.99 21.22
CA ILE A 333 8.64 0.76 19.84
C ILE A 333 9.07 1.96 18.98
N ALA A 334 9.73 1.72 17.86
CA ALA A 334 10.13 2.79 16.98
C ALA A 334 8.93 3.37 16.21
N LEU A 335 8.82 4.70 16.17
CA LEU A 335 7.91 5.39 15.29
C LEU A 335 8.54 5.46 13.88
N ARG A 336 7.83 5.01 12.83
CA ARG A 336 8.14 5.31 11.42
C ARG A 336 7.10 6.31 10.92
N ILE A 337 7.54 7.37 10.27
CA ILE A 337 6.67 8.49 9.89
C ILE A 337 6.32 8.41 8.42
N SER A 338 5.01 8.50 8.11
CA SER A 338 4.51 8.71 6.76
C SER A 338 3.96 10.13 6.61
N LEU A 339 4.35 10.82 5.53
CA LEU A 339 3.98 12.20 5.24
C LEU A 339 3.36 12.33 3.84
N VAL A 340 2.48 13.34 3.70
CA VAL A 340 2.16 13.98 2.42
C VAL A 340 2.70 15.40 2.49
N ALA A 341 4.00 15.53 2.25
CA ALA A 341 4.76 16.75 2.53
C ALA A 341 4.31 17.96 1.70
N PHE A 342 3.89 17.71 0.45
CA PHE A 342 3.42 18.76 -0.47
C PHE A 342 1.95 18.57 -0.80
N THR A 343 1.14 19.53 -0.37
CA THR A 343 -0.30 19.64 -0.67
C THR A 343 -0.62 21.05 -1.13
N PRO A 344 -1.78 21.32 -1.75
CA PRO A 344 -2.18 22.69 -2.11
C PRO A 344 -2.28 23.65 -0.92
N TRP A 345 -2.30 23.14 0.30
CA TRP A 345 -2.47 23.90 1.55
C TRP A 345 -1.19 24.01 2.38
N THR A 346 -0.14 23.26 2.03
CA THR A 346 1.14 23.29 2.76
C THR A 346 1.91 24.58 2.42
N THR A 347 2.03 25.50 3.35
CA THR A 347 2.86 26.69 3.15
C THR A 347 4.35 26.38 3.33
N LEU A 348 5.24 27.26 2.84
CA LEU A 348 6.68 27.13 3.08
C LEU A 348 7.00 27.16 4.58
N ALA A 349 6.27 27.93 5.37
CA ALA A 349 6.41 27.98 6.83
C ALA A 349 6.05 26.63 7.47
N ASP A 350 4.95 26.01 7.06
CA ASP A 350 4.54 24.68 7.53
C ASP A 350 5.60 23.60 7.21
N TYR A 351 6.15 23.64 6.00
CA TYR A 351 7.18 22.70 5.59
C TYR A 351 8.45 22.87 6.42
N LEU A 352 8.91 24.10 6.65
CA LEU A 352 10.05 24.39 7.51
C LEU A 352 9.80 23.98 8.97
N GLU A 353 8.58 24.21 9.49
CA GLU A 353 8.20 23.77 10.84
C GLU A 353 8.22 22.24 10.96
N GLN A 354 7.76 21.53 9.95
CA GLN A 354 7.80 20.06 9.89
C GLN A 354 9.25 19.54 9.94
N LEU A 355 10.16 20.13 9.15
CA LEU A 355 11.57 19.76 9.18
C LEU A 355 12.19 20.08 10.56
N ALA A 356 11.88 21.25 11.14
CA ALA A 356 12.38 21.65 12.46
C ALA A 356 11.89 20.68 13.55
N TRP A 357 10.62 20.23 13.49
CA TRP A 357 10.05 19.27 14.43
C TRP A 357 10.74 17.90 14.32
N LEU A 358 10.97 17.40 13.09
CA LEU A 358 11.70 16.14 12.86
C LEU A 358 13.10 16.20 13.46
N ARG A 359 13.79 17.32 13.28
CA ARG A 359 15.12 17.53 13.84
C ARG A 359 15.12 17.63 15.37
N THR A 360 14.21 18.41 15.93
CA THR A 360 14.12 18.61 17.39
C THR A 360 13.87 17.32 18.15
N ASN A 361 13.12 16.40 17.52
CA ASN A 361 12.82 15.08 18.09
C ASN A 361 13.81 14.00 17.67
N ASP A 362 14.85 14.35 16.90
CA ASP A 362 15.83 13.43 16.29
C ASP A 362 15.17 12.25 15.55
N LEU A 363 14.23 12.58 14.66
CA LEU A 363 13.46 11.61 13.87
C LEU A 363 13.95 11.51 12.41
N LEU A 364 15.18 11.97 12.13
CA LEU A 364 15.72 12.05 10.76
C LEU A 364 15.88 10.68 10.10
N GLU A 365 16.13 9.64 10.88
CA GLU A 365 16.24 8.25 10.42
C GLU A 365 14.92 7.47 10.59
N HIS A 366 13.90 8.10 11.21
CA HIS A 366 12.57 7.54 11.42
C HIS A 366 11.60 7.85 10.28
N ILE A 367 12.08 8.57 9.28
CA ILE A 367 11.34 8.88 8.05
C ILE A 367 12.18 8.47 6.85
N ASP A 368 11.58 7.81 5.89
CA ASP A 368 12.24 7.55 4.62
C ASP A 368 12.35 8.85 3.82
N ALA A 369 13.52 9.12 3.24
CA ALA A 369 13.80 10.40 2.60
C ALA A 369 12.78 10.77 1.50
N VAL A 370 12.23 9.78 0.80
CA VAL A 370 11.17 9.98 -0.21
C VAL A 370 9.94 10.66 0.37
N GLN A 371 9.62 10.42 1.65
CA GLN A 371 8.46 11.02 2.33
C GLN A 371 8.55 12.56 2.42
N LEU A 372 9.77 13.11 2.41
CA LEU A 372 10.01 14.55 2.43
C LEU A 372 9.63 15.22 1.10
N GLY A 373 9.55 14.45 0.00
CA GLY A 373 9.20 14.94 -1.34
C GLY A 373 7.81 14.50 -1.83
N ILE A 374 7.05 13.73 -1.04
CA ILE A 374 5.74 13.23 -1.49
C ILE A 374 4.78 14.38 -1.75
N ARG A 375 4.25 14.39 -2.97
CA ARG A 375 3.19 15.29 -3.44
C ARG A 375 1.85 14.59 -3.37
N LEU A 376 0.81 15.30 -2.89
CA LEU A 376 -0.56 14.78 -2.80
C LEU A 376 -1.04 14.24 -4.14
N LEU A 377 -1.43 12.97 -4.17
CA LEU A 377 -2.04 12.32 -5.33
C LEU A 377 -3.57 12.42 -5.24
N ILE A 378 -4.21 12.83 -6.33
CA ILE A 378 -5.67 13.00 -6.41
C ILE A 378 -6.23 12.13 -7.55
N PRO A 379 -6.55 10.85 -7.28
CA PRO A 379 -7.16 9.98 -8.28
C PRO A 379 -8.63 10.35 -8.55
N PRO A 380 -9.23 9.94 -9.68
CA PRO A 380 -10.59 10.31 -10.09
C PRO A 380 -11.68 10.00 -9.07
N GLY A 381 -11.53 8.97 -8.25
CA GLY A 381 -12.50 8.58 -7.21
C GLY A 381 -12.22 9.17 -5.84
N SER A 382 -11.25 10.08 -5.69
CA SER A 382 -10.88 10.67 -4.41
C SER A 382 -12.03 11.44 -3.77
N LEU A 383 -12.20 11.32 -2.46
CA LEU A 383 -13.17 12.12 -1.72
C LEU A 383 -12.84 13.61 -1.71
N LEU A 384 -11.57 13.98 -1.92
CA LEU A 384 -11.15 15.39 -2.08
C LEU A 384 -11.90 16.10 -3.20
N LEU A 385 -12.28 15.39 -4.27
CA LEU A 385 -13.00 16.00 -5.39
C LEU A 385 -14.42 16.44 -5.03
N ARG A 386 -15.00 15.94 -3.95
CA ARG A 386 -16.33 16.38 -3.47
C ARG A 386 -16.28 17.81 -2.91
N GLU A 387 -15.18 18.17 -2.28
CA GLU A 387 -14.98 19.46 -1.63
C GLU A 387 -14.19 20.42 -2.53
N PHE A 388 -13.17 19.91 -3.20
CA PHE A 388 -12.21 20.72 -3.94
C PHE A 388 -12.26 20.53 -5.46
N GLY A 389 -13.29 19.86 -6.00
CA GLY A 389 -13.41 19.57 -7.44
C GLY A 389 -13.42 20.79 -8.35
N ASN A 390 -13.80 21.98 -7.82
CA ASN A 390 -13.81 23.26 -8.53
C ASN A 390 -12.70 24.22 -8.06
N ALA A 391 -11.72 23.74 -7.28
CA ALA A 391 -10.66 24.61 -6.78
C ALA A 391 -9.74 25.08 -7.93
N ALA A 392 -9.35 26.37 -7.89
CA ALA A 392 -8.53 26.97 -8.93
C ALA A 392 -7.15 26.31 -9.12
N TRP A 393 -6.65 25.65 -8.08
CA TRP A 393 -5.38 24.93 -8.11
C TRP A 393 -5.50 23.53 -8.74
N LEU A 394 -6.72 22.96 -8.90
CA LEU A 394 -6.94 21.60 -9.41
C LEU A 394 -7.04 21.61 -10.94
N GLY A 395 -6.24 20.78 -11.59
CA GLY A 395 -6.27 20.55 -13.04
C GLY A 395 -7.33 19.52 -13.47
N ALA A 396 -7.63 19.51 -14.77
CA ALA A 396 -8.46 18.48 -15.36
C ALA A 396 -7.83 17.08 -15.18
N LEU A 397 -8.67 16.03 -15.23
CA LEU A 397 -8.18 14.66 -15.15
C LEU A 397 -7.17 14.36 -16.27
N ASP A 398 -5.97 13.98 -15.87
CA ASP A 398 -4.99 13.38 -16.76
C ASP A 398 -5.28 11.89 -16.87
N ALA A 399 -5.85 11.49 -18.00
CA ALA A 399 -6.27 10.12 -18.24
C ALA A 399 -5.08 9.15 -18.42
N GLU A 400 -3.91 9.65 -18.83
CA GLU A 400 -2.71 8.83 -19.01
C GLU A 400 -2.02 8.54 -17.67
N ASN A 401 -2.07 9.51 -16.74
CA ASN A 401 -1.49 9.38 -15.42
C ASN A 401 -2.51 8.99 -14.34
N TYR A 402 -3.79 8.79 -14.69
CA TYR A 402 -4.85 8.33 -13.77
C TYR A 402 -5.00 9.18 -12.51
N CYS A 403 -4.78 10.50 -12.63
CA CYS A 403 -4.91 11.45 -11.53
C CYS A 403 -5.24 12.85 -12.02
N HIS A 404 -5.71 13.69 -11.12
CA HIS A 404 -5.83 15.14 -11.34
C HIS A 404 -4.51 15.80 -10.97
N PRO A 405 -3.81 16.46 -11.92
CA PRO A 405 -2.67 17.32 -11.60
C PRO A 405 -3.18 18.55 -10.82
N TRP A 406 -2.30 19.14 -10.04
CA TRP A 406 -2.60 20.38 -9.35
C TRP A 406 -1.36 21.28 -9.29
N THR A 407 -1.59 22.59 -9.18
CA THR A 407 -0.54 23.61 -9.08
C THR A 407 -0.67 24.31 -7.73
N HIS A 408 0.43 24.46 -7.01
CA HIS A 408 0.40 25.13 -5.72
C HIS A 408 0.09 26.63 -5.90
N PRO A 409 -0.75 27.27 -5.03
CA PRO A 409 -1.00 28.72 -5.08
C PRO A 409 0.29 29.57 -4.97
N ASP A 410 1.29 29.09 -4.25
CA ASP A 410 2.64 29.66 -4.21
C ASP A 410 3.59 28.84 -5.10
N ALA A 411 4.03 29.39 -6.24
CA ALA A 411 4.91 28.70 -7.20
C ALA A 411 6.25 28.25 -6.59
N ARG A 412 6.71 28.89 -5.50
CA ARG A 412 7.93 28.45 -4.79
C ARG A 412 7.79 27.03 -4.24
N MET A 413 6.58 26.64 -3.83
CA MET A 413 6.32 25.30 -3.30
C MET A 413 6.39 24.22 -4.40
N ASP A 414 5.92 24.51 -5.62
CA ASP A 414 6.10 23.58 -6.75
C ASP A 414 7.57 23.40 -7.12
N ALA A 415 8.33 24.51 -7.16
CA ALA A 415 9.76 24.47 -7.41
C ALA A 415 10.51 23.71 -6.32
N LEU A 416 10.18 23.95 -5.05
CA LEU A 416 10.77 23.23 -3.91
C LEU A 416 10.44 21.74 -3.95
N CYS A 417 9.20 21.38 -4.23
CA CYS A 417 8.77 19.97 -4.37
C CYS A 417 9.61 19.25 -5.43
N ALA A 418 9.82 19.86 -6.60
CA ALA A 418 10.63 19.29 -7.67
C ALA A 418 12.09 19.11 -7.24
N GLN A 419 12.67 20.10 -6.57
CA GLN A 419 14.06 20.05 -6.08
C GLN A 419 14.22 18.96 -5.00
N VAL A 420 13.32 18.89 -4.02
CA VAL A 420 13.37 17.88 -2.94
C VAL A 420 13.20 16.48 -3.53
N SER A 421 12.24 16.28 -4.44
CA SER A 421 12.01 14.98 -5.09
C SER A 421 13.24 14.52 -5.89
N ALA A 422 13.89 15.44 -6.62
CA ALA A 422 15.14 15.14 -7.34
C ALA A 422 16.29 14.80 -6.39
N CYS A 423 16.44 15.56 -5.29
CA CYS A 423 17.44 15.34 -4.26
C CYS A 423 17.29 13.97 -3.60
N THR A 424 16.10 13.65 -3.10
CA THR A 424 15.84 12.36 -2.42
C THR A 424 15.98 11.16 -3.37
N ALA A 425 15.56 11.31 -4.64
CA ALA A 425 15.77 10.26 -5.65
C ALA A 425 17.24 10.06 -6.01
N ALA A 426 18.05 11.12 -6.05
CA ALA A 426 19.49 11.03 -6.28
C ALA A 426 20.19 10.35 -5.09
N ALA A 427 19.85 10.75 -3.86
CA ALA A 427 20.37 10.19 -2.63
C ALA A 427 20.05 8.68 -2.52
N ALA A 428 18.82 8.27 -2.85
CA ALA A 428 18.43 6.86 -2.86
C ALA A 428 19.26 6.03 -3.85
N ARG A 429 19.49 6.54 -5.07
CA ARG A 429 20.35 5.87 -6.06
C ARG A 429 21.81 5.78 -5.62
N ALA A 430 22.30 6.77 -4.88
CA ALA A 430 23.67 6.81 -4.35
C ALA A 430 23.84 5.98 -3.07
N GLY A 431 22.77 5.50 -2.46
CA GLY A 431 22.82 4.83 -1.14
C GLY A 431 23.25 5.78 -0.02
N GLU A 432 22.91 7.08 -0.13
CA GLU A 432 23.28 8.09 0.84
C GLU A 432 22.54 7.89 2.16
N ASP A 433 23.17 8.21 3.28
CA ASP A 433 22.54 8.09 4.59
C ASP A 433 21.41 9.12 4.80
N ALA A 434 20.42 8.74 5.63
CA ALA A 434 19.22 9.54 5.83
C ALA A 434 19.51 10.93 6.41
N ARG A 435 20.51 11.09 7.27
CA ARG A 435 20.83 12.38 7.91
C ARG A 435 21.48 13.36 6.93
N THR A 436 22.37 12.85 6.07
CA THR A 436 22.97 13.64 4.98
C THR A 436 21.91 14.09 3.99
N THR A 437 21.03 13.17 3.57
CA THR A 437 19.91 13.51 2.67
C THR A 437 18.96 14.52 3.32
N PHE A 438 18.64 14.35 4.61
CA PHE A 438 17.78 15.30 5.33
C PHE A 438 18.41 16.70 5.38
N ALA A 439 19.72 16.81 5.68
CA ALA A 439 20.42 18.10 5.69
C ALA A 439 20.40 18.78 4.31
N ALA A 440 20.53 18.02 3.22
CA ALA A 440 20.39 18.57 1.87
C ALA A 440 18.98 19.10 1.59
N VAL A 441 17.95 18.36 2.01
CA VAL A 441 16.53 18.81 1.91
C VAL A 441 16.30 20.09 2.72
N GLU A 442 16.88 20.20 3.92
CA GLU A 442 16.79 21.41 4.72
C GLU A 442 17.45 22.61 4.03
N GLN A 443 18.61 22.41 3.41
CA GLN A 443 19.27 23.48 2.66
C GLN A 443 18.38 24.01 1.54
N LEU A 444 17.70 23.12 0.79
CA LEU A 444 16.74 23.51 -0.25
C LEU A 444 15.56 24.30 0.33
N ALA A 445 14.96 23.83 1.42
CA ALA A 445 13.79 24.45 2.04
C ALA A 445 14.11 25.82 2.64
N TYR A 446 15.21 25.91 3.39
CA TYR A 446 15.66 27.19 3.97
C TYR A 446 16.12 28.18 2.89
N GLY A 447 16.77 27.70 1.83
CA GLY A 447 17.15 28.50 0.66
C GLY A 447 15.93 29.10 -0.04
N ALA A 448 14.85 28.34 -0.22
CA ALA A 448 13.57 28.80 -0.75
C ALA A 448 12.94 29.91 0.12
N ALA A 449 13.25 29.94 1.41
CA ALA A 449 12.82 30.98 2.35
C ALA A 449 13.80 32.16 2.46
N GLY A 450 14.90 32.16 1.70
CA GLY A 450 15.97 33.16 1.83
C GLY A 450 16.73 33.10 3.18
N ARG A 451 16.79 31.92 3.81
CA ARG A 451 17.36 31.70 5.14
C ARG A 451 18.52 30.69 5.07
N ILE A 452 19.38 30.67 6.06
CA ILE A 452 20.45 29.69 6.21
C ILE A 452 19.89 28.50 7.01
N ALA A 453 20.10 27.30 6.51
CA ALA A 453 19.75 26.07 7.21
C ALA A 453 20.58 25.93 8.50
N PRO A 454 19.99 25.40 9.58
CA PRO A 454 20.75 25.17 10.81
C PRO A 454 21.79 24.06 10.62
N ALA A 455 22.85 24.09 11.43
CA ALA A 455 23.85 23.04 11.44
C ALA A 455 23.24 21.68 11.84
N PRO A 456 23.76 20.55 11.33
CA PRO A 456 23.32 19.23 11.75
C PRO A 456 23.43 19.04 13.26
N GLY A 457 22.37 18.51 13.89
CA GLY A 457 22.35 18.19 15.30
C GLY A 457 22.98 16.82 15.63
N PRO A 458 23.26 16.56 16.90
CA PRO A 458 23.75 15.26 17.34
C PRO A 458 22.70 14.16 17.13
N ARG A 459 23.16 12.90 17.05
CA ARG A 459 22.24 11.74 17.12
C ARG A 459 21.88 11.49 18.57
N LEU A 460 20.58 11.55 18.88
CA LEU A 460 20.03 11.30 20.21
C LEU A 460 19.27 9.96 20.29
N ARG A 461 18.88 9.41 19.11
CA ARG A 461 18.14 8.15 19.00
C ARG A 461 18.98 7.10 18.24
N PRO A 462 18.87 5.81 18.58
CA PRO A 462 19.44 4.76 17.75
C PRO A 462 18.71 4.70 16.38
N PRO A 463 19.37 4.18 15.32
CA PRO A 463 18.68 3.92 14.06
C PRO A 463 17.48 3.00 14.30
N PRO A 464 16.28 3.37 13.80
CA PRO A 464 15.09 2.54 14.00
C PRO A 464 15.15 1.26 13.16
N PRO A 465 14.50 0.18 13.58
CA PRO A 465 14.19 -0.92 12.70
C PRO A 465 13.29 -0.44 11.56
N GLY A 466 13.37 -1.10 10.39
CA GLY A 466 12.56 -0.77 9.23
C GLY A 466 12.82 -1.73 8.09
N LEU A 467 11.97 -1.70 7.09
CA LEU A 467 12.14 -2.52 5.89
C LEU A 467 13.19 -1.93 4.95
N THR A 468 13.77 -2.78 4.10
CA THR A 468 14.74 -2.35 3.08
C THR A 468 14.08 -1.61 1.91
N GLU A 469 12.79 -1.80 1.70
CA GLU A 469 11.97 -1.03 0.78
C GLU A 469 11.39 0.19 1.50
N SER A 470 11.52 1.36 0.91
CA SER A 470 10.91 2.58 1.44
C SER A 470 9.39 2.53 1.28
N TRP A 471 8.66 2.79 2.38
CA TRP A 471 7.22 2.87 2.31
C TRP A 471 6.80 4.22 1.71
N PHE A 472 6.02 4.17 0.61
CA PHE A 472 5.40 5.35 -0.01
C PHE A 472 4.08 4.97 -0.70
N CYS A 473 3.11 5.86 -0.70
CA CYS A 473 1.83 5.71 -1.40
C CYS A 473 1.75 6.67 -2.57
#